data_f0af33d6042f4e0f4d95adb5aa325438
#
_entry.id   f0af33d6042f4e0f4d95adb5aa325438
#
_cell.length_a   1.000
_cell.length_b   1.000
_cell.length_c   1.000
_cell.angle_alpha   90.00
_cell.angle_beta   90.00
_cell.angle_gamma   90.00
#
_symmetry.space_group_name_H-M   'P 1'
#
loop_
_entity.id
_entity.type
_entity.pdbx_description
1 polymer ?
#
loop_
_entity_poly.entity_id
_entity_poly.type
_entity_poly.pdbx_seq_one_letter_code
_entity_poly.pdbx_strand_id
1 'polypeptide(L)'
;MSENITIRKATLEDIEKITDYNIEMAMETENKKLDRPVALKGVKAVIDDSLKGFYLVAEKIVGEKEIVGQLMITFEWSDWRNKCFWWIQSVYVIKKFRNQKIFTSLYSEIIRLARLREDVCGLRLYVEAHNESAKMVYRALNLTRISYEIFEMIF
;
A
#
# COMPACT_ATOMS: atom_id res chain seq x y z
N MET A 1 -13.87 -22.52 0.32
CA MET A 1 -14.62 -21.37 0.86
C MET A 1 -13.74 -20.14 0.73
N SER A 2 -14.21 -19.13 0.02
CA SER A 2 -13.52 -17.84 0.06
C SER A 2 -13.69 -17.30 1.48
N GLU A 3 -12.63 -17.33 2.24
CA GLU A 3 -12.59 -16.65 3.52
C GLU A 3 -12.98 -15.18 3.29
N ASN A 4 -13.95 -14.68 4.04
CA ASN A 4 -14.55 -13.36 3.85
C ASN A 4 -13.50 -12.26 4.13
N ILE A 5 -12.75 -11.89 3.10
CA ILE A 5 -11.87 -10.72 3.11
C ILE A 5 -12.64 -9.57 2.49
N THR A 6 -12.76 -8.48 3.21
CA THR A 6 -13.34 -7.24 2.73
C THR A 6 -12.23 -6.21 2.55
N ILE A 7 -12.15 -5.61 1.36
CA ILE A 7 -11.25 -4.48 1.09
C ILE A 7 -12.06 -3.20 1.20
N ARG A 8 -11.56 -2.26 1.99
CA ARG A 8 -12.19 -0.95 2.17
C ARG A 8 -11.16 0.16 2.35
N LYS A 9 -11.58 1.39 2.14
CA LYS A 9 -10.78 2.55 2.54
C LYS A 9 -10.63 2.58 4.06
N ALA A 10 -9.45 3.00 4.50
CA ALA A 10 -9.20 3.23 5.92
C ALA A 10 -9.95 4.47 6.41
N THR A 11 -10.30 4.45 7.67
CA THR A 11 -10.93 5.55 8.41
C THR A 11 -10.05 5.99 9.58
N LEU A 12 -10.47 7.02 10.30
CA LEU A 12 -9.77 7.50 11.49
C LEU A 12 -9.60 6.43 12.57
N GLU A 13 -10.50 5.46 12.63
CA GLU A 13 -10.46 4.33 13.58
C GLU A 13 -9.30 3.36 13.30
N ASP A 14 -8.78 3.37 12.08
CA ASP A 14 -7.71 2.46 11.65
C ASP A 14 -6.30 3.01 11.90
N ILE A 15 -6.16 4.29 12.28
CA ILE A 15 -4.87 4.99 12.38
C ILE A 15 -3.86 4.24 13.24
N GLU A 16 -4.26 3.80 14.42
CA GLU A 16 -3.38 3.10 15.36
C GLU A 16 -2.87 1.80 14.74
N LYS A 17 -3.76 1.00 14.17
CA LYS A 17 -3.41 -0.29 13.56
C LYS A 17 -2.51 -0.12 12.34
N ILE A 18 -2.80 0.84 11.47
CA ILE A 18 -1.97 1.15 10.29
C ILE A 18 -0.58 1.61 10.74
N THR A 19 -0.51 2.44 11.79
CA THR A 19 0.76 2.91 12.36
C THR A 19 1.59 1.74 12.87
N ASP A 20 0.99 0.82 13.61
CA ASP A 20 1.67 -0.38 14.13
C ASP A 20 2.22 -1.22 12.96
N TYR A 21 1.45 -1.41 11.90
CA TYR A 21 1.88 -2.15 10.71
C TYR A 21 3.01 -1.46 9.95
N ASN A 22 3.02 -0.13 9.87
CA ASN A 22 4.14 0.62 9.28
C ASN A 22 5.42 0.44 10.11
N ILE A 23 5.31 0.44 11.44
CA ILE A 23 6.45 0.20 12.35
C ILE A 23 6.99 -1.22 12.18
N GLU A 24 6.11 -2.22 12.17
CA GLU A 24 6.49 -3.61 11.95
C GLU A 24 7.14 -3.81 10.57
N MET A 25 6.56 -3.23 9.53
CA MET A 25 7.08 -3.29 8.16
C MET A 25 8.50 -2.69 8.07
N ALA A 26 8.72 -1.50 8.61
CA ALA A 26 10.01 -0.84 8.57
C ALA A 26 11.09 -1.64 9.30
N MET A 27 10.75 -2.24 10.43
CA MET A 27 11.65 -3.13 11.17
C MET A 27 11.95 -4.40 10.38
N GLU A 28 10.94 -5.01 9.77
CA GLU A 28 11.06 -6.28 9.06
C GLU A 28 11.83 -6.14 7.74
N THR A 29 11.60 -5.06 6.97
CA THR A 29 12.16 -4.88 5.62
C THR A 29 13.47 -4.11 5.59
N GLU A 30 13.65 -3.15 6.50
CA GLU A 30 14.79 -2.22 6.49
C GLU A 30 15.59 -2.22 7.81
N ASN A 31 15.17 -3.02 8.80
CA ASN A 31 15.72 -2.98 10.17
C ASN A 31 15.73 -1.55 10.75
N LYS A 32 14.70 -0.78 10.43
CA LYS A 32 14.57 0.63 10.80
C LYS A 32 13.51 0.81 11.86
N LYS A 33 13.90 1.45 12.97
CA LYS A 33 12.96 1.83 14.03
C LYS A 33 12.33 3.19 13.69
N LEU A 34 11.02 3.21 13.52
CA LEU A 34 10.27 4.44 13.33
C LEU A 34 9.95 5.11 14.66
N ASP A 35 9.92 6.45 14.64
CA ASP A 35 9.34 7.24 15.73
C ASP A 35 7.81 7.13 15.65
N ARG A 36 7.20 6.47 16.64
CA ARG A 36 5.77 6.19 16.62
C ARG A 36 4.89 7.44 16.58
N PRO A 37 5.13 8.48 17.40
CA PRO A 37 4.38 9.74 17.30
C PRO A 37 4.43 10.39 15.92
N VAL A 38 5.57 10.37 15.26
CA VAL A 38 5.74 10.90 13.89
C VAL A 38 4.99 10.03 12.89
N ALA A 39 5.13 8.71 12.96
CA ALA A 39 4.43 7.78 12.08
C ALA A 39 2.90 7.89 12.22
N LEU A 40 2.40 8.02 13.44
CA LEU A 40 0.97 8.22 13.73
C LEU A 40 0.43 9.49 13.06
N LYS A 41 1.14 10.60 13.19
CA LYS A 41 0.77 11.87 12.54
C LYS A 41 0.80 11.74 11.03
N GLY A 42 1.77 11.01 10.48
CA GLY A 42 1.88 10.76 9.04
C GLY A 42 0.70 9.95 8.48
N VAL A 43 0.31 8.88 9.16
CA VAL A 43 -0.88 8.09 8.79
C VAL A 43 -2.15 8.93 8.88
N LYS A 44 -2.32 9.65 9.99
CA LYS A 44 -3.48 10.54 10.17
C LYS A 44 -3.57 11.58 9.07
N ALA A 45 -2.45 12.19 8.68
CA ALA A 45 -2.41 13.22 7.65
C ALA A 45 -2.91 12.71 6.28
N VAL A 46 -2.61 11.48 5.92
CA VAL A 46 -3.11 10.86 4.66
C VAL A 46 -4.61 10.58 4.74
N ILE A 47 -5.10 10.14 5.90
CA ILE A 47 -6.54 9.85 6.07
C ILE A 47 -7.37 11.13 6.10
N ASP A 48 -6.85 12.21 6.72
CA ASP A 48 -7.54 13.50 6.81
C ASP A 48 -7.50 14.31 5.50
N ASP A 49 -6.51 14.08 4.66
CA ASP A 49 -6.28 14.88 3.44
C ASP A 49 -6.18 13.99 2.20
N SER A 50 -7.28 13.92 1.47
CA SER A 50 -7.38 13.12 0.24
C SER A 50 -6.44 13.56 -0.89
N LEU A 51 -5.82 14.75 -0.80
CA LEU A 51 -4.81 15.20 -1.76
C LEU A 51 -3.45 14.52 -1.54
N LYS A 52 -3.17 14.04 -0.34
CA LYS A 52 -1.96 13.28 -0.05
C LYS A 52 -2.02 11.84 -0.56
N GLY A 53 -3.20 11.24 -0.50
CA GLY A 53 -3.39 9.85 -0.85
C GLY A 53 -4.54 9.21 -0.07
N PHE A 54 -4.52 7.89 0.00
CA PHE A 54 -5.45 7.12 0.81
C PHE A 54 -4.87 5.76 1.17
N TYR A 55 -5.37 5.16 2.24
CA TYR A 55 -5.09 3.78 2.60
C TYR A 55 -6.25 2.87 2.19
N LEU A 56 -5.92 1.66 1.72
CA LEU A 56 -6.82 0.52 1.71
C LEU A 56 -6.40 -0.48 2.79
N VAL A 57 -7.37 -1.06 3.43
CA VAL A 57 -7.19 -2.14 4.41
C VAL A 57 -7.95 -3.38 3.97
N ALA A 58 -7.33 -4.53 4.20
CA ALA A 58 -7.97 -5.84 4.07
C ALA A 58 -8.44 -6.28 5.46
N GLU A 59 -9.73 -6.44 5.61
CA GLU A 59 -10.40 -6.84 6.84
C GLU A 59 -10.90 -8.27 6.73
N LYS A 60 -10.62 -9.07 7.74
CA LYS A 60 -11.06 -10.46 7.83
C LYS A 60 -11.85 -10.68 9.12
N ILE A 61 -12.85 -11.52 9.06
CA ILE A 61 -13.59 -11.96 10.26
C ILE A 61 -12.94 -13.25 10.76
N VAL A 62 -12.27 -13.17 11.92
CA VAL A 62 -11.65 -14.29 12.64
C VAL A 62 -12.14 -14.24 14.09
N GLY A 63 -13.44 -14.59 14.27
CA GLY A 63 -14.12 -14.32 15.54
C GLY A 63 -14.56 -12.85 15.62
N GLU A 64 -13.62 -11.93 15.64
CA GLU A 64 -13.83 -10.48 15.49
C GLU A 64 -13.27 -9.98 14.16
N LYS A 65 -13.62 -8.74 13.78
CA LYS A 65 -13.04 -8.08 12.62
C LYS A 65 -11.59 -7.71 12.90
N GLU A 66 -10.68 -8.17 12.05
CA GLU A 66 -9.25 -7.87 12.14
C GLU A 66 -8.74 -7.32 10.81
N ILE A 67 -7.99 -6.22 10.85
CA ILE A 67 -7.23 -5.77 9.70
C ILE A 67 -6.03 -6.71 9.54
N VAL A 68 -5.94 -7.37 8.41
CA VAL A 68 -4.91 -8.38 8.11
C VAL A 68 -3.90 -7.94 7.07
N GLY A 69 -4.18 -6.82 6.40
CA GLY A 69 -3.29 -6.22 5.43
C GLY A 69 -3.67 -4.79 5.09
N GLN A 70 -2.73 -4.09 4.51
CA GLN A 70 -2.89 -2.69 4.10
C GLN A 70 -2.03 -2.35 2.89
N LEU A 71 -2.36 -1.26 2.22
CA LEU A 71 -1.49 -0.50 1.34
C LEU A 71 -1.90 0.98 1.33
N MET A 72 -0.96 1.84 0.96
CA MET A 72 -1.22 3.26 0.75
C MET A 72 -1.07 3.59 -0.74
N ILE A 73 -1.92 4.49 -1.23
CA ILE A 73 -1.78 5.11 -2.54
C ILE A 73 -1.41 6.58 -2.35
N THR A 74 -0.39 7.02 -3.07
CA THR A 74 -0.05 8.43 -3.26
C THR A 74 -0.06 8.77 -4.75
N PHE A 75 0.05 10.04 -5.10
CA PHE A 75 -0.19 10.52 -6.45
C PHE A 75 1.05 11.17 -7.05
N GLU A 76 1.31 10.90 -8.33
CA GLU A 76 2.32 11.57 -9.14
C GLU A 76 1.66 12.13 -10.38
N TRP A 77 1.67 13.45 -10.54
CA TRP A 77 1.17 14.08 -11.73
C TRP A 77 2.11 13.83 -12.92
N SER A 78 1.55 13.47 -14.06
CA SER A 78 2.26 13.35 -15.33
C SER A 78 1.77 14.43 -16.31
N ASP A 79 2.56 15.46 -16.47
CA ASP A 79 2.31 16.54 -17.44
C ASP A 79 2.30 16.00 -18.88
N TRP A 80 3.13 15.00 -19.19
CA TRP A 80 3.15 14.36 -20.52
C TRP A 80 1.84 13.64 -20.85
N ARG A 81 1.11 13.17 -19.85
CA ARG A 81 -0.14 12.41 -20.01
C ARG A 81 -1.37 13.21 -19.63
N ASN A 82 -1.18 14.36 -19.01
CA ASN A 82 -2.26 15.12 -18.36
C ASN A 82 -3.12 14.23 -17.45
N LYS A 83 -2.45 13.34 -16.72
CA LYS A 83 -3.06 12.34 -15.83
C LYS A 83 -2.13 12.02 -14.67
N CYS A 84 -2.62 11.26 -13.73
CA CYS A 84 -1.94 10.90 -12.50
C CYS A 84 -1.52 9.42 -12.52
N PHE A 85 -0.29 9.14 -12.10
CA PHE A 85 0.09 7.81 -11.64
C PHE A 85 -0.29 7.64 -10.18
N TRP A 86 -0.80 6.46 -9.84
CA TRP A 86 -0.96 6.04 -8.47
C TRP A 86 0.24 5.22 -8.03
N TRP A 87 0.88 5.65 -6.95
CA TRP A 87 1.99 4.94 -6.33
C TRP A 87 1.49 4.06 -5.19
N ILE A 88 1.80 2.78 -5.27
CA ILE A 88 1.51 1.80 -4.21
C ILE A 88 2.67 1.83 -3.22
N GLN A 89 2.37 2.15 -1.97
CA GLN A 89 3.34 2.27 -0.89
C GLN A 89 2.81 1.58 0.37
N SER A 90 3.68 1.41 1.38
CA SER A 90 3.33 0.90 2.71
C SER A 90 2.52 -0.41 2.66
N VAL A 91 2.89 -1.29 1.75
CA VAL A 91 2.26 -2.61 1.60
C VAL A 91 2.69 -3.50 2.76
N TYR A 92 1.73 -3.97 3.54
CA TYR A 92 1.99 -4.90 4.62
C TYR A 92 0.86 -5.91 4.76
N VAL A 93 1.22 -7.16 4.97
CA VAL A 93 0.31 -8.25 5.35
C VAL A 93 0.88 -8.92 6.57
N ILE A 94 0.09 -9.07 7.62
CA ILE A 94 0.56 -9.72 8.86
C ILE A 94 0.99 -11.16 8.59
N LYS A 95 2.04 -11.61 9.26
CA LYS A 95 2.73 -12.89 8.96
C LYS A 95 1.80 -14.09 8.87
N LYS A 96 0.86 -14.21 9.82
CA LYS A 96 -0.09 -15.34 9.88
C LYS A 96 -1.05 -15.45 8.69
N PHE A 97 -1.22 -14.37 7.91
CA PHE A 97 -2.12 -14.31 6.75
C PHE A 97 -1.39 -14.15 5.41
N ARG A 98 -0.06 -14.24 5.39
CA ARG A 98 0.71 -14.25 4.13
C ARG A 98 0.41 -15.52 3.33
N ASN A 99 0.65 -15.45 2.03
CA ASN A 99 0.35 -16.52 1.05
C ASN A 99 -1.14 -16.89 0.94
N GLN A 100 -2.03 -16.03 1.43
CA GLN A 100 -3.49 -16.18 1.36
C GLN A 100 -4.14 -15.18 0.40
N LYS A 101 -3.38 -14.68 -0.58
CA LYS A 101 -3.83 -13.74 -1.63
C LYS A 101 -4.34 -12.39 -1.10
N ILE A 102 -4.01 -12.00 0.13
CA ILE A 102 -4.44 -10.71 0.72
C ILE A 102 -3.94 -9.54 -0.15
N PHE A 103 -2.64 -9.53 -0.50
CA PHE A 103 -2.09 -8.51 -1.39
C PHE A 103 -2.77 -8.51 -2.76
N THR A 104 -3.02 -9.68 -3.33
CA THR A 104 -3.72 -9.79 -4.63
C THR A 104 -5.12 -9.16 -4.56
N SER A 105 -5.83 -9.35 -3.47
CA SER A 105 -7.16 -8.75 -3.25
C SER A 105 -7.08 -7.23 -3.13
N LEU A 106 -6.13 -6.70 -2.36
CA LEU A 106 -5.86 -5.26 -2.26
C LEU A 106 -5.50 -4.67 -3.63
N TYR A 107 -4.60 -5.34 -4.37
CA TYR A 107 -4.17 -4.92 -5.70
C TYR A 107 -5.33 -4.91 -6.72
N SER A 108 -6.17 -5.95 -6.69
CA SER A 108 -7.35 -6.03 -7.57
C SER A 108 -8.32 -4.87 -7.32
N GLU A 109 -8.50 -4.50 -6.06
CA GLU A 109 -9.34 -3.35 -5.71
C GLU A 109 -8.73 -2.02 -6.20
N ILE A 110 -7.41 -1.85 -6.08
CA ILE A 110 -6.72 -0.67 -6.64
C ILE A 110 -6.91 -0.58 -8.16
N ILE A 111 -6.75 -1.68 -8.89
CA ILE A 111 -7.00 -1.73 -10.35
C ILE A 111 -8.45 -1.32 -10.65
N ARG A 112 -9.40 -1.86 -9.90
CA ARG A 112 -10.82 -1.54 -10.08
C ARG A 112 -11.09 -0.05 -9.86
N LEU A 113 -10.58 0.51 -8.77
CA LEU A 113 -10.73 1.94 -8.44
C LEU A 113 -10.04 2.85 -9.47
N ALA A 114 -8.83 2.50 -9.90
CA ALA A 114 -8.08 3.27 -10.88
C ALA A 114 -8.79 3.31 -12.25
N ARG A 115 -9.36 2.18 -12.67
CA ARG A 115 -10.09 2.09 -13.95
C ARG A 115 -11.42 2.86 -13.96
N LEU A 116 -11.98 3.16 -12.81
CA LEU A 116 -13.17 4.02 -12.70
C LEU A 116 -12.85 5.51 -12.87
N ARG A 117 -11.58 5.86 -12.96
CA ARG A 117 -11.11 7.25 -13.05
C ARG A 117 -10.48 7.53 -14.41
N GLU A 118 -10.96 8.57 -15.06
CA GLU A 118 -10.41 9.02 -16.34
C GLU A 118 -9.05 9.72 -16.20
N ASP A 119 -8.76 10.25 -15.01
CA ASP A 119 -7.56 11.02 -14.69
C ASP A 119 -6.40 10.16 -14.15
N VAL A 120 -6.54 8.83 -14.10
CA VAL A 120 -5.46 7.90 -13.70
C VAL A 120 -4.90 7.21 -14.94
N CYS A 121 -3.58 7.29 -15.12
CA CYS A 121 -2.90 6.71 -16.28
C CYS A 121 -2.16 5.40 -15.99
N GLY A 122 -1.93 5.06 -14.73
CA GLY A 122 -1.23 3.83 -14.38
C GLY A 122 -0.89 3.71 -12.91
N LEU A 123 -0.26 2.59 -12.57
CA LEU A 123 0.23 2.30 -11.23
C LEU A 123 1.75 2.19 -11.25
N ARG A 124 2.38 2.63 -10.18
CA ARG A 124 3.82 2.48 -9.91
C ARG A 124 4.04 1.99 -8.49
N LEU A 125 5.19 1.35 -8.26
CA LEU A 125 5.65 0.99 -6.92
C LEU A 125 7.17 0.91 -6.89
N TYR A 126 7.73 1.02 -5.69
CA TYR A 126 9.12 0.68 -5.42
C TYR A 126 9.22 -0.75 -4.90
N VAL A 127 10.32 -1.40 -5.22
CA VAL A 127 10.69 -2.68 -4.61
C VAL A 127 12.18 -2.65 -4.29
N GLU A 128 12.54 -3.14 -3.11
CA GLU A 128 13.94 -3.28 -2.73
C GLU A 128 14.65 -4.21 -3.74
N ALA A 129 15.90 -3.83 -4.12
CA ALA A 129 16.61 -4.44 -5.25
C ALA A 129 16.80 -5.95 -5.13
N HIS A 130 16.89 -6.48 -3.91
CA HIS A 130 17.11 -7.91 -3.64
C HIS A 130 15.82 -8.66 -3.25
N ASN A 131 14.67 -7.99 -3.19
CA ASN A 131 13.40 -8.61 -2.85
C ASN A 131 12.81 -9.37 -4.06
N GLU A 132 13.42 -10.48 -4.43
CA GLU A 132 12.98 -11.29 -5.57
C GLU A 132 11.59 -11.90 -5.37
N SER A 133 11.22 -12.23 -4.14
CA SER A 133 9.88 -12.73 -3.81
C SER A 133 8.78 -11.73 -4.19
N ALA A 134 8.93 -10.47 -3.80
CA ALA A 134 7.97 -9.41 -4.17
C ALA A 134 7.97 -9.15 -5.68
N LYS A 135 9.14 -9.12 -6.31
CA LYS A 135 9.26 -8.94 -7.78
C LYS A 135 8.54 -10.02 -8.57
N MET A 136 8.58 -11.28 -8.11
CA MET A 136 7.83 -12.37 -8.73
C MET A 136 6.31 -12.12 -8.66
N VAL A 137 5.81 -11.68 -7.52
CA VAL A 137 4.39 -11.33 -7.35
C VAL A 137 3.99 -10.18 -8.29
N TYR A 138 4.80 -9.13 -8.36
CA TYR A 138 4.50 -7.97 -9.22
C TYR A 138 4.49 -8.33 -10.70
N ARG A 139 5.44 -9.16 -11.18
CA ARG A 139 5.44 -9.67 -12.55
C ARG A 139 4.19 -10.51 -12.85
N ALA A 140 3.79 -11.36 -11.92
CA ALA A 140 2.56 -12.17 -12.05
C ALA A 140 1.29 -11.31 -12.10
N LEU A 141 1.34 -10.09 -11.56
CA LEU A 141 0.27 -9.09 -11.60
C LEU A 141 0.40 -8.11 -12.79
N ASN A 142 1.24 -8.43 -13.78
CA ASN A 142 1.50 -7.64 -14.98
C ASN A 142 2.16 -6.26 -14.74
N LEU A 143 2.87 -6.09 -13.62
CA LEU A 143 3.76 -4.96 -13.43
C LEU A 143 5.11 -5.25 -14.10
N THR A 144 5.62 -4.30 -14.85
CA THR A 144 6.90 -4.43 -15.55
C THR A 144 7.95 -3.50 -14.94
N ARG A 145 9.18 -3.99 -14.85
CA ARG A 145 10.30 -3.14 -14.46
C ARG A 145 10.56 -2.09 -15.54
N ILE A 146 10.68 -0.84 -15.10
CA ILE A 146 11.06 0.29 -15.98
C ILE A 146 12.52 0.67 -15.76
N SER A 147 13.05 1.55 -16.62
CA SER A 147 14.47 1.92 -16.65
C SER A 147 14.83 3.06 -15.67
N TYR A 148 13.89 3.62 -14.93
CA TYR A 148 14.17 4.71 -14.00
C TYR A 148 14.81 4.20 -12.72
N GLU A 149 15.75 4.97 -12.20
CA GLU A 149 16.39 4.78 -10.91
C GLU A 149 15.99 5.93 -9.98
N ILE A 150 16.04 5.69 -8.69
CA ILE A 150 15.70 6.69 -7.66
C ILE A 150 16.96 7.27 -7.08
N PHE A 151 17.02 8.59 -7.01
CA PHE A 151 18.04 9.35 -6.31
C PHE A 151 17.38 10.08 -5.15
N GLU A 152 18.06 10.14 -4.02
CA GLU A 152 17.51 10.71 -2.79
C GLU A 152 18.47 11.68 -2.14
N MET A 153 17.96 12.76 -1.57
CA MET A 153 18.63 13.66 -0.65
C MET A 153 17.71 13.93 0.53
N ILE A 154 18.17 13.64 1.72
CA ILE A 154 17.40 13.89 2.96
C ILE A 154 17.88 15.21 3.59
N PHE A 155 16.93 15.99 4.13
CA PHE A 155 17.19 17.24 4.83
C PHE A 155 17.04 17.08 6.34
#